data_9985b3f45d96b4201c8cff0832faacbe
#
_entry.id   9985b3f45d96b4201c8cff0832faacbe
#
_cell.length_a   1.000
_cell.length_b   1.000
_cell.length_c   1.000
_cell.angle_alpha   90.00
_cell.angle_beta   90.00
_cell.angle_gamma   90.00
#
_symmetry.space_group_name_H-M   'P 1'
#
loop_
_entity.id
_entity.type
_entity.pdbx_description
1 polymer ?
#
loop_
_entity_poly.entity_id
_entity_poly.type
_entity_poly.pdbx_seq_one_letter_code
_entity_poly.pdbx_strand_id
1 'polypeptide(L)'
;MQVIKLNGGHLTFNGRVYGSVGIEYRIEYDKTAFQVEYNHEYVLSKEDREMNEGADESFVTYVLTPLKRGIFEIYEIEGFRGQETARNKHTVVII
;
A
#
# COMPACT_ATOMS: atom_id res chain seq x y z
N MET A 1 -3.87 -17.91 0.85
CA MET A 1 -4.60 -16.93 1.68
C MET A 1 -3.84 -16.68 2.97
N GLN A 2 -3.63 -15.45 3.31
CA GLN A 2 -2.91 -15.07 4.53
C GLN A 2 -3.90 -14.57 5.58
N VAL A 3 -3.77 -15.05 6.81
CA VAL A 3 -4.61 -14.65 7.94
C VAL A 3 -3.75 -13.94 8.97
N ILE A 4 -4.18 -12.74 9.35
CA ILE A 4 -3.48 -11.90 10.33
C ILE A 4 -4.42 -11.69 11.53
N LYS A 5 -3.94 -11.99 12.73
CA LYS A 5 -4.66 -11.65 13.95
C LYS A 5 -4.06 -10.39 14.54
N LEU A 6 -4.90 -9.42 14.88
CA LEU A 6 -4.45 -8.16 15.44
C LEU A 6 -5.20 -7.86 16.74
N ASN A 7 -4.45 -7.63 17.80
CA ASN A 7 -4.96 -7.20 19.09
C ASN A 7 -4.29 -5.89 19.47
N GLY A 8 -4.91 -4.78 19.07
CA GLY A 8 -4.28 -3.46 19.15
C GLY A 8 -3.22 -3.27 18.05
N GLY A 9 -2.52 -2.13 18.06
CA GLY A 9 -1.46 -1.85 17.10
C GLY A 9 -1.98 -1.46 15.71
N HIS A 10 -1.18 -1.78 14.69
CA HIS A 10 -1.48 -1.40 13.30
C HIS A 10 -0.89 -2.41 12.33
N LEU A 11 -1.35 -2.33 11.07
CA LEU A 11 -0.83 -3.11 9.94
C LEU A 11 -0.12 -2.16 8.99
N THR A 12 0.97 -2.64 8.38
CA THR A 12 1.73 -1.86 7.42
C THR A 12 1.85 -2.62 6.10
N PHE A 13 1.53 -1.96 5.00
CA PHE A 13 1.72 -2.50 3.66
C PHE A 13 2.63 -1.55 2.87
N ASN A 14 3.63 -2.11 2.21
CA ASN A 14 4.59 -1.36 1.41
C ASN A 14 4.54 -1.82 -0.03
N GLY A 15 4.69 -0.88 -0.93
CA GLY A 15 4.76 -1.18 -2.35
C GLY A 15 5.62 -0.19 -3.11
N ARG A 16 5.95 -0.54 -4.35
CA ARG A 16 6.74 0.27 -5.25
C ARG A 16 5.84 0.94 -6.27
N VAL A 17 6.07 2.22 -6.48
CA VAL A 17 5.40 3.02 -7.52
C VAL A 17 6.45 3.65 -8.41
N TYR A 18 6.25 3.57 -9.71
CA TYR A 18 7.14 4.17 -10.69
C TYR A 18 6.28 4.76 -11.81
N GLY A 19 5.84 6.00 -11.60
CA GLY A 19 4.84 6.64 -12.46
C GLY A 19 5.22 6.74 -13.90
N SER A 20 6.47 7.13 -14.22
CA SER A 20 6.94 7.26 -15.60
C SER A 20 7.01 5.93 -16.34
N VAL A 21 7.18 4.82 -15.63
CA VAL A 21 7.17 3.46 -16.19
C VAL A 21 5.76 2.87 -16.19
N GLY A 22 4.88 3.36 -15.31
CA GLY A 22 3.51 2.89 -15.16
C GLY A 22 3.32 1.81 -14.10
N ILE A 23 4.28 1.67 -13.18
CA ILE A 23 4.16 0.73 -12.06
C ILE A 23 3.33 1.37 -10.95
N GLU A 24 2.26 0.68 -10.53
CA GLU A 24 1.30 1.14 -9.55
C GLU A 24 1.16 0.17 -8.39
N TYR A 25 0.86 0.70 -7.21
CA TYR A 25 0.55 -0.07 -6.03
C TYR A 25 -0.51 0.65 -5.21
N ARG A 26 -1.53 -0.08 -4.78
CA ARG A 26 -2.58 0.45 -3.90
C ARG A 26 -3.14 -0.66 -3.03
N ILE A 27 -3.92 -0.27 -2.04
CA ILE A 27 -4.67 -1.21 -1.21
C ILE A 27 -6.16 -0.91 -1.31
N GLU A 28 -6.97 -1.96 -1.18
CA GLU A 28 -8.41 -1.84 -1.00
C GLU A 28 -8.77 -2.40 0.37
N TYR A 29 -9.60 -1.68 1.11
CA TYR A 29 -9.97 -2.03 2.46
C TYR A 29 -11.31 -1.41 2.84
N ASP A 30 -11.90 -1.88 3.94
CA ASP A 30 -13.13 -1.31 4.49
C ASP A 30 -12.78 -0.01 5.25
N LYS A 31 -13.17 1.11 4.69
CA LYS A 31 -12.89 2.45 5.25
C LYS A 31 -13.61 2.70 6.58
N THR A 32 -14.62 1.92 6.91
CA THR A 32 -15.30 1.99 8.19
C THR A 32 -14.56 1.21 9.29
N ALA A 33 -13.67 0.32 8.90
CA ALA A 33 -12.94 -0.57 9.81
C ALA A 33 -11.51 -0.09 10.12
N PHE A 34 -10.93 0.74 9.28
CA PHE A 34 -9.53 1.16 9.41
C PHE A 34 -9.35 2.64 9.16
N GLN A 35 -8.50 3.25 9.98
CA GLN A 35 -7.91 4.55 9.69
C GLN A 35 -6.57 4.31 8.99
N VAL A 36 -6.29 5.06 7.94
CA VAL A 36 -5.09 4.85 7.12
C VAL A 36 -4.22 6.09 7.09
N GLU A 37 -2.91 5.88 7.31
CA GLU A 37 -1.88 6.86 7.05
C GLU A 37 -1.10 6.42 5.82
N TYR A 38 -0.79 7.37 4.94
CA TYR A 38 -0.08 7.14 3.70
C TYR A 38 1.23 7.92 3.70
N ASN A 39 2.32 7.22 3.42
CA ASN A 39 3.64 7.81 3.25
C ASN A 39 4.19 7.45 1.87
N HIS A 40 4.91 8.41 1.30
CA HIS A 40 5.50 8.29 -0.02
C HIS A 40 6.94 8.79 0.04
N GLU A 41 7.88 7.94 -0.35
CA GLU A 41 9.30 8.26 -0.30
C GLU A 41 9.96 7.93 -1.64
N TYR A 42 10.60 8.93 -2.24
CA TYR A 42 11.33 8.74 -3.48
C TYR A 42 12.63 7.97 -3.25
N VAL A 43 12.99 7.11 -4.19
CA VAL A 43 14.26 6.37 -4.16
C VAL A 43 15.44 7.32 -4.34
N LEU A 44 15.30 8.30 -5.26
CA LEU A 44 16.32 9.32 -5.50
C LEU A 44 16.00 10.62 -4.75
N SER A 45 17.02 11.35 -4.39
CA SER A 45 16.86 12.68 -3.81
C SER A 45 16.20 13.63 -4.82
N LYS A 46 15.68 14.76 -4.33
CA LYS A 46 15.07 15.78 -5.20
C LYS A 46 16.04 16.25 -6.28
N GLU A 47 17.32 16.47 -5.93
CA GLU A 47 18.34 16.90 -6.86
C GLU A 47 18.60 15.86 -7.94
N ASP A 48 18.71 14.59 -7.57
CA ASP A 48 18.93 13.51 -8.52
C ASP A 48 17.73 13.30 -9.43
N ARG A 49 16.51 13.51 -8.93
CA ARG A 49 15.29 13.42 -9.74
C ARG A 49 15.21 14.53 -10.78
N GLU A 50 15.65 15.73 -10.45
CA GLU A 50 15.65 16.85 -11.39
C GLU A 50 16.64 16.67 -12.53
N MET A 51 17.71 15.92 -12.29
CA MET A 51 18.78 15.68 -13.26
C MET A 51 18.55 14.46 -14.15
N ASN A 52 17.63 13.59 -13.79
CA ASN A 52 17.38 12.32 -14.50
C ASN A 52 15.93 12.22 -14.95
N GLU A 53 15.70 12.07 -16.24
CA GLU A 53 14.38 11.81 -16.79
C GLU A 53 13.84 10.49 -16.25
N GLY A 54 12.55 10.47 -15.85
CA GLY A 54 11.89 9.27 -15.39
C GLY A 54 12.36 8.77 -14.02
N ALA A 55 13.04 9.61 -13.24
CA ALA A 55 13.55 9.24 -11.93
C ALA A 55 12.53 9.47 -10.82
N ASP A 56 11.29 9.03 -11.03
CA ASP A 56 10.16 9.18 -10.10
C ASP A 56 9.81 7.89 -9.36
N GLU A 57 10.73 6.93 -9.33
CA GLU A 57 10.54 5.72 -8.55
C GLU A 57 10.42 6.04 -7.06
N SER A 58 9.42 5.47 -6.42
CA SER A 58 9.16 5.70 -5.01
C SER A 58 8.63 4.45 -4.33
N PHE A 59 8.72 4.45 -3.00
CA PHE A 59 8.05 3.47 -2.16
C PHE A 59 6.90 4.14 -1.45
N VAL A 60 5.77 3.45 -1.39
CA VAL A 60 4.60 3.91 -0.65
C VAL A 60 4.36 2.97 0.51
N THR A 61 3.91 3.54 1.63
CA THR A 61 3.59 2.81 2.84
C THR A 61 2.20 3.19 3.29
N TYR A 62 1.37 2.19 3.50
CA TYR A 62 0.04 2.35 4.09
C TYR A 62 0.07 1.76 5.50
N VAL A 63 -0.28 2.58 6.48
CA VAL A 63 -0.40 2.15 7.88
C VAL A 63 -1.87 2.16 8.24
N LEU A 64 -2.42 0.98 8.55
CA LEU A 64 -3.83 0.81 8.86
C LEU A 64 -4.01 0.57 10.35
N THR A 65 -4.78 1.44 11.00
CA THR A 65 -5.13 1.31 12.40
C THR A 65 -6.58 0.87 12.53
N PRO A 66 -6.86 -0.26 13.21
CA PRO A 66 -8.23 -0.74 13.37
C PRO A 66 -9.12 0.23 14.13
N LEU A 67 -10.35 0.41 13.67
CA LEU A 67 -11.37 1.22 14.30
C LEU A 67 -12.42 0.39 15.01
N LYS A 68 -12.54 -0.89 14.68
CA LYS A 68 -13.52 -1.80 15.28
C LYS A 68 -13.07 -3.25 15.18
N ARG A 69 -13.66 -4.10 16.00
CA ARG A 69 -13.44 -5.54 15.99
C ARG A 69 -14.17 -6.18 14.81
N GLY A 70 -13.67 -7.32 14.37
CA GLY A 70 -14.32 -8.09 13.31
C GLY A 70 -13.32 -8.81 12.43
N ILE A 71 -13.84 -9.33 11.31
CA ILE A 71 -13.04 -10.00 10.29
C ILE A 71 -13.17 -9.17 9.02
N PHE A 72 -12.02 -8.75 8.49
CA PHE A 72 -11.97 -7.87 7.32
C PHE A 72 -11.00 -8.40 6.28
N GLU A 73 -11.24 -8.05 5.03
CA GLU A 73 -10.33 -8.37 3.93
C GLU A 73 -9.62 -7.11 3.47
N ILE A 74 -8.32 -7.23 3.23
CA ILE A 74 -7.50 -6.18 2.67
C ILE A 74 -6.84 -6.75 1.42
N TYR A 75 -6.89 -6.01 0.32
CA TYR A 75 -6.25 -6.41 -0.93
C TYR A 75 -5.07 -5.49 -1.21
N GLU A 76 -3.92 -6.11 -1.48
CA GLU A 76 -2.79 -5.41 -2.08
C GLU A 76 -2.90 -5.58 -3.58
N ILE A 77 -2.90 -4.47 -4.32
CA ILE A 77 -3.10 -4.48 -5.75
C ILE A 77 -1.90 -3.84 -6.43
N GLU A 78 -1.27 -4.60 -7.31
CA GLU A 78 -0.20 -4.12 -8.17
C GLU A 78 -0.75 -3.91 -9.56
N GLY A 79 -0.28 -2.88 -10.23
CA GLY A 79 -0.70 -2.55 -11.58
C GLY A 79 0.45 -2.12 -12.47
N PHE A 80 0.21 -2.19 -13.77
CA PHE A 80 1.13 -1.73 -14.79
C PHE A 80 0.33 -1.06 -15.90
N ARG A 81 0.63 0.22 -16.14
CA ARG A 81 -0.01 1.03 -17.18
C ARG A 81 -1.54 0.98 -17.13
N GLY A 82 -2.10 1.14 -15.93
CA GLY A 82 -3.54 1.16 -15.73
C GLY A 82 -4.21 -0.21 -15.66
N GLN A 83 -3.45 -1.29 -15.77
CA GLN A 83 -3.98 -2.65 -15.68
C GLN A 83 -3.50 -3.35 -14.41
N GLU A 84 -4.40 -3.99 -13.71
CA GLU A 84 -4.06 -4.78 -12.54
C GLU A 84 -3.25 -6.01 -12.96
N THR A 85 -2.07 -6.19 -12.36
CA THR A 85 -1.17 -7.32 -12.66
C THR A 85 -1.15 -8.35 -11.55
N ALA A 86 -1.44 -7.96 -10.32
CA ALA A 86 -1.48 -8.86 -9.19
C ALA A 86 -2.46 -8.34 -8.12
N ARG A 87 -3.11 -9.27 -7.43
CA ARG A 87 -4.03 -8.97 -6.33
C ARG A 87 -3.80 -10.00 -5.23
N ASN A 88 -3.34 -9.54 -4.06
CA ASN A 88 -3.10 -10.40 -2.91
C ASN A 88 -4.11 -10.09 -1.82
N LYS A 89 -4.85 -11.11 -1.39
CA LYS A 89 -5.87 -11.00 -0.36
C LYS A 89 -5.27 -11.33 1.00
N HIS A 90 -5.54 -10.46 1.97
CA HIS A 90 -5.21 -10.69 3.38
C HIS A 90 -6.51 -10.69 4.19
N THR A 91 -6.68 -11.72 5.00
CA THR A 91 -7.80 -11.76 5.94
C THR A 91 -7.29 -11.30 7.31
N VAL A 92 -7.93 -10.28 7.87
CA VAL A 92 -7.52 -9.68 9.14
C VAL A 92 -8.61 -9.90 10.17
N VAL A 93 -8.22 -10.52 11.27
CA VAL A 93 -9.10 -10.74 12.43
C VAL A 93 -8.69 -9.75 13.53
N ILE A 94 -9.58 -8.83 13.84
CA ILE A 94 -9.35 -7.80 14.86
C ILE A 94 -10.12 -8.18 16.12
N ILE A 95 -9.37 -8.45 17.16
CA ILE A 95 -9.88 -8.86 18.48
C ILE A 95 -9.83 -7.74 19.51
#